data_79e58c4fbd810705b050c9e3b2de3c9b
#
_entry.id   79e58c4fbd810705b050c9e3b2de3c9b
#
_cell.length_a   1.000
_cell.length_b   1.000
_cell.length_c   1.000
_cell.angle_alpha   90.00
_cell.angle_beta   90.00
_cell.angle_gamma   90.00
#
_symmetry.space_group_name_H-M   'P 1'
#
loop_
_entity.id
_entity.type
_entity.pdbx_description
1 polymer ?
#
loop_
_entity_poly.entity_id
_entity_poly.type
_entity_poly.pdbx_seq_one_letter_code
_entity_poly.pdbx_strand_id
1 'polypeptide(L)'
;FKRLAQEEAKRNKVRRLNAWMRYAAMFIGIFFISGLSYHIYQSQSEESKLVAVTARDEVKELMLPDGTKVWLNKHTTLKYPREFSEKGRNVYMEGEAYFEVKRNTAKPFIVRSEAMQVRVLGTVFNLKSDKTNRSAVATLIKGEIEVKGNHEEGMIVLAPGQKAELNAVTRRLVVKQVDTGIENWHNNQFVFEKADIF
;
A
#
# COMPACT_ATOMS: atom_id res chain seq x y z
N PHE A 1 -66.19 -18.50 27.30
CA PHE A 1 -65.67 -17.17 27.54
C PHE A 1 -64.16 -17.19 27.85
N LYS A 2 -63.64 -18.04 28.73
CA LYS A 2 -62.20 -18.07 29.10
C LYS A 2 -61.25 -18.41 27.92
N ARG A 3 -61.65 -19.26 26.98
CA ARG A 3 -60.81 -19.63 25.83
C ARG A 3 -60.63 -18.47 24.86
N LEU A 4 -61.65 -17.70 24.56
CA LEU A 4 -61.58 -16.53 23.67
C LEU A 4 -60.66 -15.44 24.23
N ALA A 5 -60.74 -15.17 25.52
CA ALA A 5 -59.88 -14.20 26.22
C ALA A 5 -58.38 -14.64 26.21
N GLN A 6 -58.11 -15.95 26.28
CA GLN A 6 -56.74 -16.48 26.16
C GLN A 6 -56.17 -16.37 24.77
N GLU A 7 -56.99 -16.58 23.74
CA GLU A 7 -56.57 -16.42 22.33
C GLU A 7 -56.27 -14.96 21.96
N GLU A 8 -57.09 -14.03 22.44
CA GLU A 8 -56.88 -12.60 22.25
C GLU A 8 -55.58 -12.12 22.96
N ALA A 9 -55.35 -12.57 24.19
CA ALA A 9 -54.12 -12.25 24.93
C ALA A 9 -52.87 -12.78 24.21
N LYS A 10 -52.94 -14.00 23.66
CA LYS A 10 -51.86 -14.61 22.87
C LYS A 10 -51.59 -13.84 21.57
N ARG A 11 -52.66 -13.42 20.88
CA ARG A 11 -52.60 -12.65 19.62
C ARG A 11 -52.00 -11.25 19.85
N ASN A 12 -52.36 -10.61 20.96
CA ASN A 12 -51.81 -9.30 21.33
C ASN A 12 -50.33 -9.38 21.73
N LYS A 13 -49.93 -10.47 22.42
CA LYS A 13 -48.53 -10.73 22.74
C LYS A 13 -47.66 -10.90 21.49
N VAL A 14 -48.14 -11.66 20.50
CA VAL A 14 -47.45 -11.86 19.21
C VAL A 14 -47.34 -10.54 18.41
N ARG A 15 -48.44 -9.75 18.38
CA ARG A 15 -48.41 -8.43 17.71
C ARG A 15 -47.41 -7.48 18.35
N ARG A 16 -47.30 -7.44 19.69
CA ARG A 16 -46.28 -6.64 20.41
C ARG A 16 -44.87 -7.15 20.11
N LEU A 17 -44.66 -8.46 20.10
CA LEU A 17 -43.33 -9.04 19.78
C LEU A 17 -42.89 -8.70 18.35
N ASN A 18 -43.82 -8.78 17.38
CA ASN A 18 -43.52 -8.41 15.99
C ASN A 18 -43.22 -6.91 15.82
N ALA A 19 -43.88 -6.05 16.62
CA ALA A 19 -43.56 -4.63 16.62
C ALA A 19 -42.15 -4.38 17.19
N TRP A 20 -41.83 -5.03 18.30
CA TRP A 20 -40.48 -4.94 18.90
C TRP A 20 -39.36 -5.44 17.96
N MET A 21 -39.60 -6.54 17.25
CA MET A 21 -38.67 -7.06 16.24
C MET A 21 -38.45 -6.08 15.08
N ARG A 22 -39.50 -5.36 14.64
CA ARG A 22 -39.38 -4.32 13.63
C ARG A 22 -38.49 -3.15 14.09
N TYR A 23 -38.69 -2.70 15.32
CA TYR A 23 -37.84 -1.65 15.89
C TYR A 23 -36.40 -2.13 16.11
N ALA A 24 -36.20 -3.36 16.59
CA ALA A 24 -34.87 -3.95 16.73
C ALA A 24 -34.14 -4.03 15.39
N ALA A 25 -34.81 -4.48 14.33
CA ALA A 25 -34.24 -4.51 12.98
C ALA A 25 -33.87 -3.12 12.48
N MET A 26 -34.71 -2.10 12.77
CA MET A 26 -34.40 -0.71 12.41
C MET A 26 -33.17 -0.18 13.13
N PHE A 27 -33.03 -0.43 14.44
CA PHE A 27 -31.85 -0.03 15.22
C PHE A 27 -30.57 -0.73 14.74
N ILE A 28 -30.67 -2.03 14.42
CA ILE A 28 -29.55 -2.79 13.84
C ILE A 28 -29.13 -2.18 12.50
N GLY A 29 -30.10 -1.86 11.62
CA GLY A 29 -29.82 -1.21 10.34
C GLY A 29 -29.12 0.15 10.49
N ILE A 30 -29.60 0.99 11.40
CA ILE A 30 -28.98 2.30 11.69
C ILE A 30 -27.56 2.10 12.23
N PHE A 31 -27.35 1.14 13.12
CA PHE A 31 -26.02 0.84 13.67
C PHE A 31 -25.04 0.39 12.58
N PHE A 32 -25.44 -0.48 11.66
CA PHE A 32 -24.63 -0.90 10.53
C PHE A 32 -24.31 0.24 9.56
N ILE A 33 -25.31 1.06 9.23
CA ILE A 33 -25.13 2.22 8.34
C ILE A 33 -24.19 3.25 8.97
N SER A 34 -24.36 3.55 10.26
CA SER A 34 -23.48 4.50 10.94
C SER A 34 -22.05 3.97 11.09
N GLY A 35 -21.88 2.67 11.36
CA GLY A 35 -20.58 2.01 11.40
C GLY A 35 -19.87 2.02 10.05
N LEU A 36 -20.60 1.72 8.98
CA LEU A 36 -20.09 1.77 7.61
C LEU A 36 -19.73 3.20 7.20
N SER A 37 -20.60 4.17 7.50
CA SER A 37 -20.36 5.59 7.24
C SER A 37 -19.14 6.11 7.99
N TYR A 38 -18.99 5.73 9.26
CA TYR A 38 -17.82 6.07 10.07
C TYR A 38 -16.53 5.47 9.49
N HIS A 39 -16.59 4.21 9.05
CA HIS A 39 -15.44 3.53 8.43
C HIS A 39 -15.03 4.19 7.11
N ILE A 40 -16.00 4.56 6.27
CA ILE A 40 -15.75 5.28 5.01
C ILE A 40 -15.17 6.68 5.30
N TYR A 41 -15.74 7.40 6.25
CA TYR A 41 -15.24 8.72 6.65
C TYR A 41 -13.80 8.67 7.15
N GLN A 42 -13.46 7.69 7.99
CA GLN A 42 -12.11 7.52 8.51
C GLN A 42 -11.12 7.13 7.40
N SER A 43 -11.53 6.29 6.44
CA SER A 43 -10.70 5.91 5.30
C SER A 43 -10.38 7.11 4.38
N GLN A 44 -11.35 7.97 4.10
CA GLN A 44 -11.16 9.18 3.28
C GLN A 44 -10.33 10.26 3.97
N SER A 45 -10.40 10.38 5.29
CA SER A 45 -9.66 11.40 6.02
C SER A 45 -8.15 11.17 6.07
N GLU A 46 -7.68 9.96 5.84
CA GLU A 46 -6.25 9.62 5.74
C GLU A 46 -5.65 10.07 4.40
N GLU A 47 -6.37 9.90 3.28
CA GLU A 47 -5.91 10.32 1.95
C GLU A 47 -5.80 11.85 1.81
N SER A 48 -6.67 12.60 2.43
CA SER A 48 -6.67 14.08 2.37
C SER A 48 -5.49 14.75 3.10
N LYS A 49 -4.73 13.99 3.89
CA LYS A 49 -3.55 14.47 4.64
C LYS A 49 -2.22 14.18 3.95
N LEU A 50 -2.24 13.60 2.76
CA LEU A 50 -1.02 13.24 2.03
C LEU A 50 -0.41 14.48 1.35
N VAL A 51 0.91 14.61 1.51
CA VAL A 51 1.74 15.52 0.71
C VAL A 51 2.11 14.79 -0.57
N ALA A 52 1.87 15.40 -1.72
CA ALA A 52 2.29 14.89 -3.02
C ALA A 52 3.50 15.67 -3.53
N VAL A 53 4.58 14.96 -3.85
CA VAL A 53 5.79 15.52 -4.46
C VAL A 53 6.01 14.86 -5.81
N THR A 54 6.14 15.66 -6.87
CA THR A 54 6.40 15.18 -8.21
C THR A 54 7.75 15.70 -8.70
N ALA A 55 8.60 14.80 -9.18
CA ALA A 55 9.77 15.10 -9.98
C ALA A 55 9.33 15.19 -11.44
N ARG A 56 9.51 16.35 -12.07
CA ARG A 56 9.13 16.55 -13.50
C ARG A 56 10.27 16.11 -14.41
N ASP A 57 11.14 17.01 -14.79
CA ASP A 57 12.20 16.79 -15.79
C ASP A 57 13.58 16.52 -15.19
N GLU A 58 13.67 16.61 -13.86
CA GLU A 58 14.92 16.42 -13.11
C GLU A 58 14.71 15.45 -11.95
N VAL A 59 15.80 14.78 -11.54
CA VAL A 59 15.83 13.98 -10.31
C VAL A 59 15.63 14.88 -9.11
N LYS A 60 14.76 14.49 -8.20
CA LYS A 60 14.45 15.26 -7.00
C LYS A 60 14.75 14.47 -5.75
N GLU A 61 15.65 15.00 -4.93
CA GLU A 61 15.93 14.48 -3.59
C GLU A 61 14.95 15.09 -2.57
N LEU A 62 14.49 14.26 -1.63
CA LEU A 62 13.70 14.70 -0.50
C LEU A 62 13.97 13.86 0.74
N MET A 63 13.74 14.45 1.91
CA MET A 63 13.79 13.76 3.19
C MET A 63 12.39 13.64 3.75
N LEU A 64 11.98 12.42 4.11
CA LEU A 64 10.69 12.13 4.72
C LEU A 64 10.70 12.46 6.23
N PRO A 65 9.52 12.55 6.89
CA PRO A 65 9.40 12.91 8.30
C PRO A 65 10.14 11.99 9.26
N ASP A 66 10.39 10.72 8.88
CA ASP A 66 11.15 9.76 9.68
C ASP A 66 12.68 9.85 9.48
N GLY A 67 13.14 10.71 8.56
CA GLY A 67 14.52 10.85 8.17
C GLY A 67 14.96 9.86 7.07
N THR A 68 14.04 9.16 6.42
CA THR A 68 14.28 8.39 5.20
C THR A 68 14.61 9.34 4.05
N LYS A 69 15.67 9.06 3.30
CA LYS A 69 16.02 9.80 2.08
C LYS A 69 15.43 9.11 0.86
N VAL A 70 14.92 9.91 -0.05
CA VAL A 70 14.31 9.41 -1.28
C VAL A 70 14.77 10.26 -2.45
N TRP A 71 15.19 9.61 -3.53
CA TRP A 71 15.45 10.25 -4.83
C TRP A 71 14.36 9.80 -5.79
N LEU A 72 13.63 10.77 -6.31
CA LEU A 72 12.61 10.54 -7.32
C LEU A 72 13.21 10.74 -8.71
N ASN A 73 13.11 9.74 -9.57
CA ASN A 73 13.48 9.88 -10.97
C ASN A 73 12.48 10.79 -11.71
N LYS A 74 12.81 11.20 -12.92
CA LYS A 74 11.92 12.02 -13.78
C LYS A 74 10.54 11.39 -13.89
N HIS A 75 9.51 12.25 -13.91
CA HIS A 75 8.10 11.86 -14.03
C HIS A 75 7.58 10.95 -12.91
N THR A 76 8.22 11.01 -11.73
CA THR A 76 7.84 10.22 -10.56
C THR A 76 7.06 11.07 -9.57
N THR A 77 5.98 10.49 -9.04
CA THR A 77 5.18 11.09 -7.97
C THR A 77 5.25 10.23 -6.73
N LEU A 78 5.56 10.86 -5.58
CA LEU A 78 5.51 10.25 -4.26
C LEU A 78 4.46 10.97 -3.41
N LYS A 79 3.58 10.18 -2.77
CA LYS A 79 2.60 10.68 -1.81
C LYS A 79 2.91 10.09 -0.44
N TYR A 80 3.01 10.92 0.58
CA TYR A 80 3.31 10.50 1.95
C TYR A 80 2.61 11.42 2.96
N PRO A 81 2.28 10.94 4.17
CA PRO A 81 1.67 11.77 5.20
C PRO A 81 2.70 12.74 5.81
N ARG A 82 2.24 13.89 6.29
CA ARG A 82 3.10 14.85 7.02
C ARG A 82 3.72 14.24 8.27
N GLU A 83 3.03 13.30 8.88
CA GLU A 83 3.48 12.53 10.03
C GLU A 83 3.07 11.07 9.85
N PHE A 84 4.00 10.15 10.08
CA PHE A 84 3.70 8.72 10.01
C PHE A 84 2.93 8.24 11.23
N SER A 85 2.00 7.31 11.01
CA SER A 85 1.18 6.74 12.08
C SER A 85 1.98 5.80 12.99
N GLU A 86 1.39 5.45 14.15
CA GLU A 86 1.97 4.44 15.04
C GLU A 86 1.98 3.04 14.42
N LYS A 87 1.10 2.76 13.45
CA LYS A 87 0.95 1.45 12.80
C LYS A 87 1.99 1.19 11.70
N GLY A 88 2.64 2.24 11.16
CA GLY A 88 3.63 2.07 10.10
C GLY A 88 3.86 3.34 9.29
N ARG A 89 4.86 3.28 8.42
CA ARG A 89 5.33 4.36 7.56
C ARG A 89 4.92 4.06 6.11
N ASN A 90 3.67 4.43 5.76
CA ASN A 90 3.13 4.14 4.44
C ASN A 90 3.37 5.30 3.49
N VAL A 91 3.86 5.00 2.28
CA VAL A 91 4.00 5.93 1.16
C VAL A 91 3.45 5.31 -0.12
N TYR A 92 3.01 6.14 -1.05
CA TYR A 92 2.46 5.72 -2.35
C TYR A 92 3.31 6.33 -3.44
N MET A 93 3.68 5.54 -4.44
CA MET A 93 4.49 6.03 -5.54
C MET A 93 4.02 5.54 -6.90
N GLU A 94 4.31 6.37 -7.91
CA GLU A 94 4.18 6.07 -9.32
C GLU A 94 5.42 6.57 -10.04
N GLY A 95 6.04 5.74 -10.85
CA GLY A 95 7.32 6.02 -11.51
C GLY A 95 8.48 5.25 -10.89
N GLU A 96 9.63 5.87 -10.73
CA GLU A 96 10.85 5.23 -10.21
C GLU A 96 11.50 6.04 -9.09
N ALA A 97 11.81 5.38 -7.98
CA ALA A 97 12.46 6.03 -6.85
C ALA A 97 13.47 5.10 -6.16
N TYR A 98 14.55 5.73 -5.70
CA TYR A 98 15.56 5.12 -4.87
C TYR A 98 15.34 5.54 -3.41
N PHE A 99 15.40 4.58 -2.50
CA PHE A 99 15.09 4.76 -1.09
C PHE A 99 16.28 4.35 -0.22
N GLU A 100 16.69 5.23 0.68
CA GLU A 100 17.54 4.92 1.84
C GLU A 100 16.68 5.00 3.10
N VAL A 101 16.05 3.89 3.45
CA VAL A 101 15.08 3.87 4.55
C VAL A 101 15.79 3.84 5.89
N LYS A 102 15.46 4.83 6.74
CA LYS A 102 15.94 4.85 8.13
C LYS A 102 15.46 3.62 8.89
N ARG A 103 16.39 2.92 9.53
CA ARG A 103 16.11 1.68 10.26
C ARG A 103 15.15 1.92 11.44
N ASN A 104 14.06 1.18 11.43
CA ASN A 104 13.09 1.12 12.53
C ASN A 104 12.34 -0.21 12.46
N THR A 105 12.67 -1.14 13.36
CA THR A 105 12.08 -2.47 13.40
C THR A 105 10.67 -2.51 14.00
N ALA A 106 10.32 -1.51 14.81
CA ALA A 106 8.99 -1.41 15.42
C ALA A 106 7.93 -0.87 14.45
N LYS A 107 8.33 -0.02 13.49
CA LYS A 107 7.43 0.61 12.53
C LYS A 107 7.91 0.32 11.10
N PRO A 108 7.37 -0.68 10.40
CA PRO A 108 7.77 -1.00 9.03
C PRO A 108 7.51 0.17 8.08
N PHE A 109 8.38 0.31 7.09
CA PHE A 109 8.21 1.25 5.98
C PHE A 109 7.61 0.50 4.79
N ILE A 110 6.51 1.00 4.26
CA ILE A 110 5.73 0.33 3.22
C ILE A 110 5.57 1.27 2.04
N VAL A 111 6.14 0.88 0.90
CA VAL A 111 5.92 1.57 -0.38
C VAL A 111 4.83 0.83 -1.15
N ARG A 112 3.80 1.54 -1.53
CA ARG A 112 2.71 1.03 -2.35
C ARG A 112 2.78 1.64 -3.74
N SER A 113 2.70 0.80 -4.75
CA SER A 113 2.51 1.20 -6.14
C SER A 113 1.25 0.53 -6.70
N GLU A 114 0.89 0.82 -7.94
CA GLU A 114 -0.25 0.18 -8.61
C GLU A 114 -0.08 -1.34 -8.73
N ALA A 115 1.16 -1.82 -8.91
CA ALA A 115 1.44 -3.21 -9.19
C ALA A 115 1.85 -4.02 -7.97
N MET A 116 2.65 -3.45 -7.05
CA MET A 116 3.19 -4.16 -5.92
C MET A 116 3.32 -3.31 -4.66
N GLN A 117 3.43 -3.99 -3.54
CA GLN A 117 3.76 -3.45 -2.24
C GLN A 117 5.15 -3.95 -1.83
N VAL A 118 5.96 -3.04 -1.32
CA VAL A 118 7.30 -3.30 -0.79
C VAL A 118 7.32 -2.94 0.68
N ARG A 119 7.75 -3.87 1.53
CA ARG A 119 7.85 -3.70 2.99
C ARG A 119 9.28 -3.89 3.46
N VAL A 120 9.79 -2.92 4.24
CA VAL A 120 11.16 -2.92 4.75
C VAL A 120 11.23 -2.40 6.19
N LEU A 121 12.34 -2.68 6.89
CA LEU A 121 12.59 -2.19 8.25
C LEU A 121 13.76 -1.19 8.33
N GLY A 122 14.56 -1.09 7.26
CA GLY A 122 15.75 -0.23 7.20
C GLY A 122 16.68 -0.74 6.11
N THR A 123 16.40 -0.37 4.87
CA THR A 123 16.87 -1.03 3.66
C THR A 123 17.17 0.02 2.61
N VAL A 124 18.15 -0.25 1.76
CA VAL A 124 18.45 0.54 0.56
C VAL A 124 17.97 -0.24 -0.66
N PHE A 125 17.08 0.36 -1.44
CA PHE A 125 16.47 -0.29 -2.60
C PHE A 125 15.98 0.71 -3.64
N ASN A 126 15.84 0.24 -4.86
CA ASN A 126 15.14 0.94 -5.95
C ASN A 126 13.80 0.30 -6.24
N LEU A 127 12.78 1.09 -6.47
CA LEU A 127 11.48 0.62 -6.93
C LEU A 127 11.08 1.40 -8.18
N LYS A 128 10.81 0.65 -9.25
CA LYS A 128 10.26 1.17 -10.50
C LYS A 128 8.88 0.56 -10.71
N SER A 129 7.86 1.38 -10.92
CA SER A 129 6.48 0.95 -11.16
C SER A 129 5.89 1.72 -12.32
N ASP A 130 5.37 0.99 -13.28
CA ASP A 130 4.65 1.51 -14.45
C ASP A 130 3.16 1.20 -14.30
N LYS A 131 2.38 2.25 -14.09
CA LYS A 131 0.93 2.15 -13.95
C LYS A 131 0.25 1.70 -15.23
N THR A 132 0.74 2.14 -16.39
CA THR A 132 0.16 1.84 -17.70
C THR A 132 0.24 0.35 -17.99
N ASN A 133 1.41 -0.24 -17.75
CA ASN A 133 1.68 -1.65 -18.00
C ASN A 133 1.41 -2.54 -16.77
N ARG A 134 1.03 -1.94 -15.63
CA ARG A 134 0.89 -2.64 -14.33
C ARG A 134 2.07 -3.55 -14.02
N SER A 135 3.27 -3.10 -14.37
CA SER A 135 4.53 -3.78 -14.10
C SER A 135 5.30 -3.06 -13.01
N ALA A 136 6.10 -3.79 -12.26
CA ALA A 136 6.98 -3.18 -11.29
C ALA A 136 8.23 -4.04 -11.07
N VAL A 137 9.32 -3.36 -10.73
CA VAL A 137 10.62 -3.97 -10.43
C VAL A 137 11.13 -3.39 -9.12
N ALA A 138 11.36 -4.23 -8.13
CA ALA A 138 11.98 -3.87 -6.87
C ALA A 138 13.39 -4.47 -6.83
N THR A 139 14.42 -3.65 -6.71
CA THR A 139 15.84 -4.06 -6.66
C THR A 139 16.41 -3.79 -5.28
N LEU A 140 16.95 -4.82 -4.64
CA LEU A 140 17.56 -4.71 -3.31
C LEU A 140 19.06 -4.46 -3.39
N ILE A 141 19.51 -3.36 -2.76
CA ILE A 141 20.92 -2.99 -2.66
C ILE A 141 21.50 -3.44 -1.31
N LYS A 142 20.82 -3.12 -0.21
CA LYS A 142 21.31 -3.43 1.14
C LYS A 142 20.16 -3.68 2.09
N GLY A 143 20.27 -4.72 2.92
CA GLY A 143 19.26 -5.09 3.92
C GLY A 143 18.39 -6.25 3.47
N GLU A 144 17.11 -6.18 3.77
CA GLU A 144 16.10 -7.19 3.43
C GLU A 144 14.80 -6.50 3.00
N ILE A 145 14.13 -7.07 2.02
CA ILE A 145 12.91 -6.53 1.45
C ILE A 145 11.88 -7.63 1.24
N GLU A 146 10.67 -7.39 1.72
CA GLU A 146 9.50 -8.20 1.43
C GLU A 146 8.72 -7.53 0.29
N VAL A 147 8.54 -8.24 -0.81
CA VAL A 147 7.78 -7.79 -1.98
C VAL A 147 6.53 -8.62 -2.12
N LYS A 148 5.39 -7.96 -2.25
CA LYS A 148 4.10 -8.59 -2.46
C LYS A 148 3.40 -7.97 -3.68
N GLY A 149 2.86 -8.80 -4.56
CA GLY A 149 1.94 -8.35 -5.59
C GLY A 149 0.61 -7.87 -4.99
N ASN A 150 -0.06 -6.93 -5.65
CA ASN A 150 -1.30 -6.35 -5.13
C ASN A 150 -2.53 -7.26 -5.30
N HIS A 151 -2.38 -8.33 -6.08
CA HIS A 151 -3.41 -9.34 -6.27
C HIS A 151 -2.93 -10.70 -5.72
N GLU A 152 -3.09 -11.77 -6.44
CA GLU A 152 -2.75 -13.13 -5.99
C GLU A 152 -1.35 -13.60 -6.43
N GLU A 153 -0.44 -12.66 -6.78
CA GLU A 153 0.88 -12.97 -7.31
C GLU A 153 1.87 -13.55 -6.26
N GLY A 154 1.45 -13.55 -5.00
CA GLY A 154 2.26 -14.07 -3.91
C GLY A 154 3.17 -13.03 -3.24
N MET A 155 4.07 -13.53 -2.40
CA MET A 155 5.03 -12.74 -1.61
C MET A 155 6.42 -13.36 -1.72
N ILE A 156 7.43 -12.52 -1.85
CA ILE A 156 8.84 -12.91 -1.97
C ILE A 156 9.68 -12.05 -1.03
N VAL A 157 10.70 -12.66 -0.44
CA VAL A 157 11.75 -11.96 0.31
C VAL A 157 13.02 -11.96 -0.55
N LEU A 158 13.61 -10.79 -0.75
CA LEU A 158 14.84 -10.63 -1.51
C LEU A 158 16.06 -10.52 -0.59
N ALA A 159 17.17 -11.10 -1.05
CA ALA A 159 18.51 -10.87 -0.54
C ALA A 159 19.22 -9.76 -1.34
N PRO A 160 20.27 -9.11 -0.78
CA PRO A 160 21.05 -8.11 -1.51
C PRO A 160 21.57 -8.64 -2.86
N GLY A 161 21.51 -7.79 -3.90
CA GLY A 161 21.86 -8.16 -5.27
C GLY A 161 20.74 -8.90 -6.03
N GLN A 162 19.54 -9.01 -5.46
CA GLN A 162 18.39 -9.57 -6.13
C GLN A 162 17.38 -8.49 -6.51
N LYS A 163 16.59 -8.78 -7.54
CA LYS A 163 15.42 -8.00 -7.94
C LYS A 163 14.18 -8.88 -8.08
N ALA A 164 13.04 -8.35 -7.70
CA ALA A 164 11.74 -8.93 -7.98
C ALA A 164 11.07 -8.17 -9.13
N GLU A 165 10.69 -8.88 -10.17
CA GLU A 165 9.96 -8.35 -11.32
C GLU A 165 8.54 -8.89 -11.33
N LEU A 166 7.55 -8.01 -11.34
CA LEU A 166 6.17 -8.37 -11.57
C LEU A 166 5.82 -8.14 -13.04
N ASN A 167 5.55 -9.24 -13.73
CA ASN A 167 5.08 -9.20 -15.11
C ASN A 167 3.55 -9.11 -15.14
N ALA A 168 3.04 -8.02 -15.68
CA ALA A 168 1.61 -7.74 -15.72
C ALA A 168 0.80 -8.71 -16.59
N VAL A 169 1.42 -9.26 -17.66
CA VAL A 169 0.76 -10.18 -18.59
C VAL A 169 0.62 -11.57 -17.99
N THR A 170 1.73 -12.09 -17.42
CA THR A 170 1.74 -13.44 -16.83
C THR A 170 1.28 -13.46 -15.38
N ARG A 171 1.12 -12.30 -14.72
CA ARG A 171 0.81 -12.15 -13.29
C ARG A 171 1.74 -12.98 -12.41
N ARG A 172 3.02 -13.01 -12.76
CA ARG A 172 4.04 -13.74 -12.00
C ARG A 172 5.05 -12.78 -11.42
N LEU A 173 5.34 -12.99 -10.16
CA LEU A 173 6.43 -12.35 -9.43
C LEU A 173 7.65 -13.26 -9.54
N VAL A 174 8.73 -12.78 -10.18
CA VAL A 174 9.93 -13.55 -10.47
C VAL A 174 11.13 -12.89 -9.82
N VAL A 175 11.99 -13.68 -9.18
CA VAL A 175 13.28 -13.21 -8.63
C VAL A 175 14.37 -13.44 -9.66
N LYS A 176 15.21 -12.42 -9.88
CA LYS A 176 16.41 -12.48 -10.70
C LYS A 176 17.60 -11.92 -9.95
N GLN A 177 18.80 -12.36 -10.27
CA GLN A 177 20.01 -11.69 -9.82
C GLN A 177 20.19 -10.40 -10.61
N VAL A 178 20.76 -9.38 -9.96
CA VAL A 178 21.12 -8.13 -10.63
C VAL A 178 22.54 -8.30 -11.12
N ASP A 179 22.74 -8.34 -12.43
CA ASP A 179 24.06 -8.24 -13.03
C ASP A 179 24.63 -6.85 -12.69
N THR A 180 25.88 -6.84 -12.24
CA THR A 180 26.67 -5.74 -11.71
C THR A 180 26.44 -4.41 -12.43
N GLY A 181 25.55 -3.60 -11.94
CA GLY A 181 25.18 -2.31 -12.49
C GLY A 181 23.99 -1.73 -11.75
N ILE A 182 24.05 -1.78 -10.39
CA ILE A 182 23.01 -1.16 -9.57
C ILE A 182 22.86 0.28 -10.04
N GLU A 183 21.66 0.59 -10.53
CA GLU A 183 21.29 1.86 -11.12
C GLU A 183 21.71 3.04 -10.24
N ASN A 184 22.90 3.62 -10.50
CA ASN A 184 23.45 4.76 -9.79
C ASN A 184 22.92 6.11 -10.33
N TRP A 185 21.77 6.09 -11.01
CA TRP A 185 21.16 7.28 -11.59
C TRP A 185 20.89 8.39 -10.54
N HIS A 186 20.72 8.02 -9.28
CA HIS A 186 20.48 8.96 -8.17
C HIS A 186 21.74 9.78 -7.81
N ASN A 187 22.95 9.30 -8.17
CA ASN A 187 24.21 9.99 -7.90
C ASN A 187 24.75 10.76 -9.11
N ASN A 188 23.94 10.98 -10.16
CA ASN A 188 24.40 11.55 -11.45
C ASN A 188 25.58 10.79 -12.09
N GLN A 189 25.84 9.56 -11.70
CA GLN A 189 26.85 8.71 -12.29
C GLN A 189 26.22 7.85 -13.39
N PHE A 190 26.53 8.16 -14.63
CA PHE A 190 26.20 7.29 -15.78
C PHE A 190 27.09 6.07 -15.73
N VAL A 191 26.55 4.92 -15.38
CA VAL A 191 27.23 3.64 -15.60
C VAL A 191 27.00 3.28 -17.06
N PHE A 192 28.01 3.41 -17.88
CA PHE A 192 28.00 2.86 -19.23
C PHE A 192 28.06 1.32 -19.11
N GLU A 193 26.96 0.63 -19.42
CA GLU A 193 27.05 -0.78 -19.75
C GLU A 193 28.05 -0.93 -20.89
N LYS A 194 29.02 -1.84 -20.74
CA LYS A 194 29.87 -2.24 -21.86
C LYS A 194 28.94 -2.78 -22.96
N ALA A 195 28.67 -1.95 -23.94
CA ALA A 195 28.16 -2.44 -25.21
C ALA A 195 29.26 -3.32 -25.79
N ASP A 196 29.03 -4.62 -25.89
CA ASP A 196 29.86 -5.50 -26.69
C ASP A 196 29.76 -5.02 -28.13
N ILE A 197 30.82 -4.30 -28.55
CA ILE A 197 31.01 -3.89 -29.94
C ILE A 197 31.67 -5.10 -30.64
N PHE A 198 30.86 -5.88 -31.31
CA PHE A 198 31.30 -6.78 -32.37
C PHE A 198 30.64 -6.39 -33.70
#